data_c4d88328d73b46b8e7a50e1feb587e38
#
_entry.id   c4d88328d73b46b8e7a50e1feb587e38
#
_cell.length_a   1.000
_cell.length_b   1.000
_cell.length_c   1.000
_cell.angle_alpha   90.00
_cell.angle_beta   90.00
_cell.angle_gamma   90.00
#
_symmetry.space_group_name_H-M   'P 1'
#
loop_
_entity.id
_entity.type
_entity.pdbx_description
1 polymer ?
#
loop_
_entity_poly.entity_id
_entity_poly.type
_entity_poly.pdbx_seq_one_letter_code
_entity_poly.pdbx_strand_id
1 'polypeptide(L)'
;MSFSTNNLTHLTHSDNRCNFRQNKTPKFVVIPKNVSNIFQATLPFIEMKSLNYIDLFAGAGGLSEGFAQKGFNPIVHVEMNKLACDTLITRVAYHYLKSQNKATLYHQYLEDKISWIELLSYVPTKLINSVINTEISSKTIPNIFSKIDDQLGKKKVDVIIGGPPCQAYSIVGRARDPKNMEDDPRNHLYKHYVKFLTRYNPKMFVFENVPGILSAKNGEFFEKIKKAITKAGYCFNHKILNAKDFGVLQDRKRVILIGWKQELNLEYPQFEIETNNYKILTDLFSDLPSLKNGEGSLGIVNYNKETTEYLASKEIRNCINFTTQHIARPNNENDLEIYRIAVDEWAEGKRLNYATLPSRLIKHKNTTSFTNRFQVVNGNGVSHTVVAHIAMDGHYYIHPDKKQNRSITVREAARIQSFPDDFYFEGGRTAAFKQIGNAVPPLMARAA
;
A
#
# COMPACT_ATOMS: atom_id res chain seq x y z
N MET A 1 30.90 -18.12 45.23
CA MET A 1 30.99 -18.70 43.88
C MET A 1 30.33 -17.74 42.92
N SER A 2 31.15 -17.07 42.14
CA SER A 2 30.81 -15.98 41.23
C SER A 2 30.22 -16.53 39.93
N PHE A 3 29.09 -15.99 39.46
CA PHE A 3 28.63 -16.15 38.10
C PHE A 3 28.73 -14.83 37.34
N SER A 4 29.52 -14.91 36.29
CA SER A 4 29.86 -13.88 35.36
C SER A 4 28.67 -13.55 34.46
N THR A 5 28.34 -12.28 34.29
CA THR A 5 27.40 -11.74 33.32
C THR A 5 28.11 -11.55 31.99
N ASN A 6 27.70 -12.28 30.97
CA ASN A 6 28.16 -12.08 29.59
C ASN A 6 27.26 -11.05 28.88
N ASN A 7 27.88 -9.93 28.51
CA ASN A 7 27.36 -8.91 27.63
C ASN A 7 27.11 -9.46 26.22
N LEU A 8 25.88 -9.34 25.73
CA LEU A 8 25.54 -9.50 24.33
C LEU A 8 25.71 -8.13 23.65
N THR A 9 26.85 -7.96 23.00
CA THR A 9 27.12 -6.84 22.09
C THR A 9 26.30 -7.00 20.80
N HIS A 10 25.49 -5.99 20.50
CA HIS A 10 24.83 -5.83 19.21
C HIS A 10 25.85 -5.61 18.10
N LEU A 11 26.01 -6.58 17.22
CA LEU A 11 26.73 -6.41 15.95
C LEU A 11 25.79 -5.81 14.91
N THR A 12 25.86 -4.51 14.72
CA THR A 12 25.33 -3.83 13.54
C THR A 12 26.38 -3.92 12.43
N HIS A 13 26.24 -4.86 11.52
CA HIS A 13 27.05 -4.88 10.30
C HIS A 13 26.38 -4.02 9.23
N SER A 14 26.93 -2.82 9.06
CA SER A 14 26.71 -1.98 7.88
C SER A 14 27.84 -2.25 6.89
N ASP A 15 27.60 -3.13 5.90
CA ASP A 15 28.51 -3.30 4.77
C ASP A 15 28.27 -2.18 3.75
N ASN A 16 28.92 -1.04 3.98
CA ASN A 16 29.04 0.03 3.02
C ASN A 16 30.28 -0.17 2.17
N ARG A 17 30.15 -0.71 0.95
CA ARG A 17 31.17 -0.62 -0.09
C ARG A 17 30.93 0.57 -1.01
N CYS A 18 30.71 1.73 -0.44
CA CYS A 18 31.02 3.00 -1.10
C CYS A 18 32.15 3.64 -0.27
N ASN A 19 33.38 3.59 -0.78
CA ASN A 19 34.54 4.18 -0.12
C ASN A 19 34.37 5.70 -0.01
N PHE A 20 34.09 6.18 1.18
CA PHE A 20 34.06 7.61 1.49
C PHE A 20 35.51 8.14 1.64
N ARG A 21 35.91 9.02 0.76
CA ARG A 21 36.97 9.98 1.07
C ARG A 21 36.37 11.11 1.91
N GLN A 22 36.83 11.25 3.14
CA GLN A 22 36.48 12.37 4.01
C GLN A 22 37.00 13.67 3.39
N ASN A 23 36.09 14.58 3.02
CA ASN A 23 36.42 15.99 2.81
C ASN A 23 35.27 16.87 3.31
N LYS A 24 35.62 17.61 4.38
CA LYS A 24 35.07 18.87 4.88
C LYS A 24 33.57 19.12 4.88
N THR A 25 33.03 19.17 6.09
CA THR A 25 31.68 19.63 6.46
C THR A 25 31.32 21.01 5.89
N PRO A 26 30.14 21.17 5.26
CA PRO A 26 29.57 22.50 5.03
C PRO A 26 28.95 23.03 6.33
N LYS A 27 29.28 24.25 6.70
CA LYS A 27 28.70 24.99 7.83
C LYS A 27 27.21 25.28 7.55
N PHE A 28 26.33 24.78 8.38
CA PHE A 28 24.91 25.19 8.39
C PHE A 28 24.83 26.63 8.92
N VAL A 29 24.22 27.51 8.12
CA VAL A 29 23.82 28.85 8.54
C VAL A 29 22.47 28.71 9.23
N VAL A 30 22.45 28.97 10.54
CA VAL A 30 21.21 29.10 11.33
C VAL A 30 20.60 30.47 11.04
N ILE A 31 19.42 30.50 10.41
CA ILE A 31 18.65 31.73 10.20
C ILE A 31 17.77 31.96 11.43
N PRO A 32 17.88 33.10 12.14
CA PRO A 32 17.02 33.41 13.28
C PRO A 32 15.59 33.70 12.85
N LYS A 33 14.61 33.15 13.60
CA LYS A 33 13.19 33.55 13.52
C LYS A 33 13.06 35.00 14.00
N ASN A 34 12.93 35.95 13.09
CA ASN A 34 12.24 37.24 13.18
C ASN A 34 12.84 38.23 12.20
N VAL A 35 12.37 38.26 10.98
CA VAL A 35 12.31 39.47 10.15
C VAL A 35 11.07 39.35 9.26
N SER A 36 9.96 39.92 9.70
CA SER A 36 8.83 40.25 8.86
C SER A 36 9.19 41.46 8.02
N ASN A 37 8.88 41.38 6.71
CA ASN A 37 8.90 42.45 5.72
C ASN A 37 10.30 43.00 5.35
N ILE A 38 10.78 42.57 4.20
CA ILE A 38 11.32 43.34 3.08
C ILE A 38 12.00 42.34 2.12
N PHE A 39 11.71 42.44 0.83
CA PHE A 39 12.10 41.64 -0.34
C PHE A 39 11.11 40.53 -0.73
N GLN A 40 10.02 40.97 -1.38
CA GLN A 40 9.48 40.20 -2.50
C GLN A 40 10.48 40.27 -3.66
N ALA A 41 11.56 39.51 -3.54
CA ALA A 41 12.33 39.13 -4.69
C ALA A 41 11.55 37.98 -5.36
N THR A 42 10.98 38.24 -6.53
CA THR A 42 10.47 37.23 -7.44
C THR A 42 11.60 36.28 -7.81
N LEU A 43 11.81 35.24 -6.98
CA LEU A 43 12.56 34.09 -7.43
C LEU A 43 11.80 33.52 -8.65
N PRO A 44 12.47 33.29 -9.79
CA PRO A 44 11.79 32.65 -10.91
C PRO A 44 11.20 31.32 -10.39
N PHE A 45 9.91 31.13 -10.64
CA PHE A 45 9.22 29.87 -10.36
C PHE A 45 9.97 28.84 -11.20
N ILE A 46 10.91 28.12 -10.59
CA ILE A 46 11.56 26.97 -11.22
C ILE A 46 10.44 25.94 -11.31
N GLU A 47 9.85 25.83 -12.49
CA GLU A 47 8.91 24.79 -12.81
C GLU A 47 9.62 23.44 -12.56
N MET A 48 9.37 22.85 -11.40
CA MET A 48 9.95 21.55 -11.05
C MET A 48 9.41 20.57 -12.06
N LYS A 49 10.24 20.19 -13.02
CA LYS A 49 9.88 19.22 -14.05
C LYS A 49 9.41 17.94 -13.38
N SER A 50 8.14 17.60 -13.59
CA SER A 50 7.56 16.37 -13.05
C SER A 50 8.41 15.15 -13.43
N LEU A 51 8.83 14.36 -12.46
CA LEU A 51 9.62 13.14 -12.68
C LEU A 51 8.73 12.01 -13.20
N ASN A 52 9.22 11.32 -14.22
CA ASN A 52 8.50 10.22 -14.85
C ASN A 52 8.83 8.90 -14.15
N TYR A 53 7.80 8.06 -13.91
CA TYR A 53 8.03 6.76 -13.31
C TYR A 53 7.33 5.62 -14.06
N ILE A 54 7.86 4.40 -13.86
CA ILE A 54 7.25 3.13 -14.24
C ILE A 54 6.87 2.41 -12.95
N ASP A 55 5.65 1.88 -12.89
CA ASP A 55 5.15 1.08 -11.78
C ASP A 55 5.05 -0.40 -12.19
N LEU A 56 5.84 -1.25 -11.56
CA LEU A 56 5.92 -2.69 -11.81
C LEU A 56 5.23 -3.46 -10.70
N PHE A 57 4.44 -4.48 -11.06
CA PHE A 57 3.60 -5.22 -10.10
C PHE A 57 2.64 -4.29 -9.36
N ALA A 58 2.01 -3.40 -10.12
CA ALA A 58 1.31 -2.22 -9.62
C ALA A 58 0.13 -2.54 -8.68
N GLY A 59 -0.44 -3.75 -8.73
CA GLY A 59 -1.65 -4.08 -7.98
C GLY A 59 -2.78 -3.11 -8.31
N ALA A 60 -3.46 -2.60 -7.29
CA ALA A 60 -4.48 -1.57 -7.46
C ALA A 60 -3.90 -0.14 -7.50
N GLY A 61 -2.58 0.05 -7.51
CA GLY A 61 -1.97 1.36 -7.63
C GLY A 61 -1.80 2.13 -6.31
N GLY A 62 -1.80 1.47 -5.15
CA GLY A 62 -1.62 2.19 -3.88
C GLY A 62 -0.28 2.89 -3.76
N LEU A 63 0.82 2.26 -4.22
CA LEU A 63 2.14 2.88 -4.30
C LEU A 63 2.12 4.04 -5.30
N SER A 64 1.58 3.82 -6.49
CA SER A 64 1.45 4.81 -7.55
C SER A 64 0.61 6.02 -7.13
N GLU A 65 -0.48 5.82 -6.38
CA GLU A 65 -1.34 6.90 -5.89
C GLU A 65 -0.55 7.89 -5.01
N GLY A 66 0.30 7.39 -4.10
CA GLY A 66 1.15 8.24 -3.29
C GLY A 66 2.15 9.05 -4.12
N PHE A 67 2.76 8.44 -5.14
CA PHE A 67 3.67 9.14 -6.07
C PHE A 67 2.93 10.19 -6.91
N ALA A 68 1.73 9.86 -7.43
CA ALA A 68 0.92 10.81 -8.20
C ALA A 68 0.51 12.02 -7.36
N GLN A 69 0.13 11.82 -6.08
CA GLN A 69 -0.18 12.90 -5.13
C GLN A 69 1.02 13.83 -4.87
N LYS A 70 2.26 13.37 -5.07
CA LYS A 70 3.48 14.17 -4.99
C LYS A 70 3.91 14.78 -6.34
N GLY A 71 3.07 14.67 -7.37
CA GLY A 71 3.32 15.29 -8.67
C GLY A 71 4.23 14.49 -9.59
N PHE A 72 4.53 13.22 -9.26
CA PHE A 72 5.23 12.33 -10.19
C PHE A 72 4.29 11.92 -11.33
N ASN A 73 4.83 11.75 -12.53
CA ASN A 73 4.08 11.42 -13.73
C ASN A 73 4.22 9.94 -14.11
N PRO A 74 3.15 9.12 -14.03
CA PRO A 74 3.20 7.73 -14.45
C PRO A 74 3.35 7.62 -15.96
N ILE A 75 4.30 6.80 -16.43
CA ILE A 75 4.41 6.43 -17.83
C ILE A 75 3.59 5.17 -18.10
N VAL A 76 3.80 4.13 -17.29
CA VAL A 76 3.03 2.88 -17.36
C VAL A 76 2.87 2.24 -15.99
N HIS A 77 1.83 1.41 -15.90
CA HIS A 77 1.62 0.45 -14.83
C HIS A 77 1.62 -0.96 -15.44
N VAL A 78 2.39 -1.89 -14.88
CA VAL A 78 2.41 -3.29 -15.33
C VAL A 78 1.82 -4.16 -14.23
N GLU A 79 0.71 -4.83 -14.53
CA GLU A 79 -0.03 -5.70 -13.60
C GLU A 79 -0.64 -6.89 -14.36
N MET A 80 -0.66 -8.06 -13.73
CA MET A 80 -1.21 -9.27 -14.34
C MET A 80 -2.71 -9.47 -14.09
N ASN A 81 -3.21 -8.96 -12.96
CA ASN A 81 -4.60 -9.14 -12.56
C ASN A 81 -5.52 -8.17 -13.31
N LYS A 82 -6.45 -8.71 -14.11
CA LYS A 82 -7.35 -7.90 -14.95
C LYS A 82 -8.14 -6.87 -14.15
N LEU A 83 -8.75 -7.25 -13.01
CA LEU A 83 -9.56 -6.32 -12.22
C LEU A 83 -8.73 -5.24 -11.53
N ALA A 84 -7.47 -5.55 -11.17
CA ALA A 84 -6.54 -4.53 -10.69
C ALA A 84 -6.13 -3.57 -11.83
N CYS A 85 -5.95 -4.08 -13.05
CA CYS A 85 -5.72 -3.24 -14.23
C CYS A 85 -6.92 -2.33 -14.52
N ASP A 86 -8.14 -2.84 -14.40
CA ASP A 86 -9.35 -2.04 -14.57
C ASP A 86 -9.42 -0.91 -13.53
N THR A 87 -9.10 -1.21 -12.26
CA THR A 87 -8.96 -0.20 -11.20
C THR A 87 -7.91 0.86 -11.55
N LEU A 88 -6.73 0.45 -12.05
CA LEU A 88 -5.70 1.37 -12.50
C LEU A 88 -6.17 2.26 -13.65
N ILE A 89 -6.87 1.69 -14.65
CA ILE A 89 -7.44 2.45 -15.78
C ILE A 89 -8.45 3.47 -15.28
N THR A 90 -9.34 3.07 -14.37
CA THR A 90 -10.33 3.97 -13.75
C THR A 90 -9.62 5.10 -12.98
N ARG A 91 -8.51 4.80 -12.28
CA ARG A 91 -7.74 5.83 -11.57
C ARG A 91 -6.94 6.74 -12.50
N VAL A 92 -6.40 6.23 -13.60
CA VAL A 92 -5.79 7.03 -14.67
C VAL A 92 -6.83 7.99 -15.28
N ALA A 93 -8.05 7.50 -15.53
CA ALA A 93 -9.16 8.34 -16.00
C ALA A 93 -9.49 9.48 -15.01
N TYR A 94 -9.57 9.17 -13.72
CA TYR A 94 -9.76 10.18 -12.67
C TYR A 94 -8.70 11.28 -12.71
N HIS A 95 -7.41 10.91 -12.67
CA HIS A 95 -6.33 11.89 -12.66
C HIS A 95 -6.32 12.75 -13.94
N TYR A 96 -6.55 12.13 -15.10
CA TYR A 96 -6.67 12.86 -16.36
C TYR A 96 -7.85 13.84 -16.34
N LEU A 97 -9.05 13.38 -16.04
CA LEU A 97 -10.24 14.22 -16.03
C LEU A 97 -10.12 15.35 -15.00
N LYS A 98 -9.55 15.08 -13.83
CA LYS A 98 -9.26 16.09 -12.82
C LYS A 98 -8.31 17.18 -13.35
N SER A 99 -7.26 16.78 -14.07
CA SER A 99 -6.30 17.73 -14.69
C SER A 99 -6.93 18.58 -15.77
N GLN A 100 -8.02 18.10 -16.39
CA GLN A 100 -8.80 18.82 -17.41
C GLN A 100 -10.00 19.62 -16.83
N ASN A 101 -10.10 19.74 -15.49
CA ASN A 101 -11.26 20.33 -14.78
C ASN A 101 -12.60 19.63 -15.13
N LYS A 102 -12.57 18.34 -15.44
CA LYS A 102 -13.73 17.51 -15.81
C LYS A 102 -13.99 16.38 -14.79
N ALA A 103 -13.60 16.56 -13.53
CA ALA A 103 -13.80 15.56 -12.47
C ALA A 103 -15.27 15.14 -12.28
N THR A 104 -16.21 15.98 -12.69
CA THR A 104 -17.65 15.67 -12.66
C THR A 104 -18.01 14.44 -13.47
N LEU A 105 -17.33 14.15 -14.60
CA LEU A 105 -17.57 12.94 -15.39
C LEU A 105 -17.17 11.68 -14.60
N TYR A 106 -16.08 11.74 -13.84
CA TYR A 106 -15.70 10.65 -12.96
C TYR A 106 -16.72 10.45 -11.82
N HIS A 107 -17.23 11.55 -11.24
CA HIS A 107 -18.28 11.45 -10.22
C HIS A 107 -19.59 10.85 -10.80
N GLN A 108 -19.96 11.21 -12.04
CA GLN A 108 -21.11 10.61 -12.73
C GLN A 108 -20.94 9.09 -12.92
N TYR A 109 -19.70 8.62 -13.17
CA TYR A 109 -19.40 7.20 -13.20
C TYR A 109 -19.59 6.56 -11.81
N LEU A 110 -19.06 7.15 -10.76
CA LEU A 110 -19.26 6.64 -9.39
C LEU A 110 -20.75 6.62 -9.00
N GLU A 111 -21.53 7.50 -9.58
CA GLU A 111 -23.00 7.63 -9.37
C GLU A 111 -23.83 6.70 -10.29
N ASP A 112 -23.21 5.79 -11.04
CA ASP A 112 -23.86 4.94 -12.06
C ASP A 112 -24.67 5.72 -13.13
N LYS A 113 -24.39 7.02 -13.32
CA LYS A 113 -25.04 7.88 -14.33
C LYS A 113 -24.46 7.66 -15.72
N ILE A 114 -23.21 7.25 -15.81
CA ILE A 114 -22.52 6.85 -17.05
C ILE A 114 -21.82 5.51 -16.85
N SER A 115 -21.70 4.75 -17.91
CA SER A 115 -21.00 3.46 -17.90
C SER A 115 -19.48 3.64 -17.86
N TRP A 116 -18.75 2.59 -17.46
CA TRP A 116 -17.29 2.55 -17.53
C TRP A 116 -16.76 2.79 -18.94
N ILE A 117 -17.40 2.23 -19.97
CA ILE A 117 -17.05 2.44 -21.38
C ILE A 117 -17.22 3.90 -21.74
N GLU A 118 -18.31 4.52 -21.31
CA GLU A 118 -18.57 5.94 -21.56
C GLU A 118 -17.54 6.82 -20.83
N LEU A 119 -17.22 6.54 -19.56
CA LEU A 119 -16.14 7.23 -18.83
C LEU A 119 -14.84 7.21 -19.64
N LEU A 120 -14.45 6.04 -20.16
CA LEU A 120 -13.21 5.87 -20.91
C LEU A 120 -13.25 6.57 -22.27
N SER A 121 -14.42 6.83 -22.86
CA SER A 121 -14.52 7.59 -24.11
C SER A 121 -14.04 9.04 -23.99
N TYR A 122 -14.02 9.58 -22.77
CA TYR A 122 -13.48 10.93 -22.48
C TYR A 122 -11.96 10.95 -22.23
N VAL A 123 -11.30 9.78 -22.23
CA VAL A 123 -9.88 9.63 -21.90
C VAL A 123 -9.08 9.24 -23.15
N PRO A 124 -7.95 9.89 -23.44
CA PRO A 124 -7.12 9.50 -24.57
C PRO A 124 -6.71 8.03 -24.48
N THR A 125 -6.89 7.29 -25.58
CA THR A 125 -6.53 5.85 -25.68
C THR A 125 -5.09 5.58 -25.26
N LYS A 126 -4.17 6.51 -25.52
CA LYS A 126 -2.79 6.40 -25.07
C LYS A 126 -2.68 6.26 -23.55
N LEU A 127 -3.47 7.01 -22.77
CA LEU A 127 -3.48 6.92 -21.30
C LEU A 127 -4.11 5.61 -20.83
N ILE A 128 -5.16 5.13 -21.47
CA ILE A 128 -5.77 3.83 -21.17
C ILE A 128 -4.71 2.72 -21.41
N ASN A 129 -3.99 2.77 -22.50
CA ASN A 129 -2.95 1.82 -22.86
C ASN A 129 -1.68 1.93 -22.00
N SER A 130 -1.57 2.93 -21.12
CA SER A 130 -0.49 3.00 -20.12
C SER A 130 -0.59 1.91 -19.06
N VAL A 131 -1.75 1.28 -18.91
CA VAL A 131 -1.94 0.11 -18.06
C VAL A 131 -1.74 -1.16 -18.88
N ILE A 132 -0.65 -1.85 -18.62
CA ILE A 132 -0.23 -3.06 -19.34
C ILE A 132 -0.69 -4.29 -18.55
N ASN A 133 -1.81 -4.90 -18.96
CA ASN A 133 -2.30 -6.13 -18.37
C ASN A 133 -1.49 -7.32 -18.86
N THR A 134 -0.40 -7.63 -18.17
CA THR A 134 0.52 -8.72 -18.55
C THR A 134 1.33 -9.19 -17.34
N GLU A 135 1.48 -10.50 -17.18
CA GLU A 135 2.41 -11.07 -16.21
C GLU A 135 3.86 -10.74 -16.59
N ILE A 136 4.67 -10.32 -15.61
CA ILE A 136 6.11 -10.09 -15.81
C ILE A 136 6.84 -11.43 -15.73
N SER A 137 7.29 -11.94 -16.87
CA SER A 137 8.03 -13.19 -17.01
C SER A 137 9.11 -13.08 -18.09
N SER A 138 10.01 -14.05 -18.18
CA SER A 138 11.03 -14.05 -19.24
C SER A 138 10.43 -14.06 -20.65
N LYS A 139 9.24 -14.65 -20.83
CA LYS A 139 8.55 -14.74 -22.14
C LYS A 139 7.87 -13.43 -22.51
N THR A 140 7.34 -12.70 -21.53
CA THR A 140 6.50 -11.50 -21.78
C THR A 140 7.28 -10.20 -21.74
N ILE A 141 8.44 -10.14 -21.08
CA ILE A 141 9.27 -8.93 -20.97
C ILE A 141 9.56 -8.25 -22.31
N PRO A 142 9.89 -8.93 -23.43
CA PRO A 142 10.13 -8.25 -24.69
C PRO A 142 8.91 -7.45 -25.18
N ASN A 143 7.70 -8.02 -25.09
CA ASN A 143 6.46 -7.35 -25.41
C ASN A 143 6.15 -6.19 -24.46
N ILE A 144 6.40 -6.38 -23.14
CA ILE A 144 6.24 -5.31 -22.14
C ILE A 144 7.16 -4.15 -22.47
N PHE A 145 8.42 -4.40 -22.82
CA PHE A 145 9.37 -3.37 -23.21
C PHE A 145 8.90 -2.59 -24.45
N SER A 146 8.42 -3.28 -25.49
CA SER A 146 7.87 -2.61 -26.68
C SER A 146 6.74 -1.64 -26.30
N LYS A 147 5.77 -2.10 -25.49
CA LYS A 147 4.65 -1.26 -25.04
C LYS A 147 5.10 -0.07 -24.18
N ILE A 148 6.10 -0.26 -23.33
CA ILE A 148 6.67 0.83 -22.53
C ILE A 148 7.38 1.85 -23.42
N ASP A 149 8.17 1.39 -24.39
CA ASP A 149 8.89 2.27 -25.33
C ASP A 149 7.91 3.12 -26.15
N ASP A 150 6.78 2.55 -26.60
CA ASP A 150 5.70 3.26 -27.31
C ASP A 150 5.07 4.34 -26.41
N GLN A 151 4.84 4.05 -25.13
CA GLN A 151 4.29 5.00 -24.17
C GLN A 151 5.30 6.11 -23.82
N LEU A 152 6.56 5.74 -23.68
CA LEU A 152 7.65 6.62 -23.28
C LEU A 152 7.94 7.67 -24.36
N GLY A 153 8.01 7.28 -25.64
CA GLY A 153 8.38 8.15 -26.73
C GLY A 153 9.73 8.82 -26.50
N LYS A 154 9.78 10.15 -26.45
CA LYS A 154 11.01 10.93 -26.20
C LYS A 154 11.28 11.20 -24.72
N LYS A 155 10.39 10.79 -23.82
CA LYS A 155 10.57 10.98 -22.35
C LYS A 155 11.65 10.03 -21.82
N LYS A 156 12.19 10.36 -20.64
CA LYS A 156 13.09 9.47 -19.89
C LYS A 156 12.37 8.96 -18.64
N VAL A 157 12.74 7.78 -18.20
CA VAL A 157 12.31 7.22 -16.93
C VAL A 157 13.23 7.76 -15.84
N ASP A 158 12.69 8.47 -14.87
CA ASP A 158 13.46 8.99 -13.75
C ASP A 158 13.45 8.01 -12.57
N VAL A 159 12.32 7.33 -12.35
CA VAL A 159 12.14 6.39 -11.23
C VAL A 159 11.45 5.10 -11.70
N ILE A 160 11.84 3.96 -11.15
CA ILE A 160 11.07 2.71 -11.25
C ILE A 160 10.59 2.37 -9.84
N ILE A 161 9.28 2.19 -9.67
CA ILE A 161 8.68 1.75 -8.42
C ILE A 161 8.08 0.37 -8.58
N GLY A 162 7.87 -0.36 -7.47
CA GLY A 162 7.14 -1.62 -7.50
C GLY A 162 7.48 -2.56 -6.36
N GLY A 163 6.60 -3.53 -6.17
CA GLY A 163 6.75 -4.57 -5.15
C GLY A 163 6.46 -5.95 -5.74
N PRO A 164 7.49 -6.72 -6.19
CA PRO A 164 7.23 -8.05 -6.70
C PRO A 164 6.57 -8.94 -5.62
N PRO A 165 5.62 -9.82 -6.02
CA PRO A 165 4.85 -10.64 -5.09
C PRO A 165 5.72 -11.43 -4.10
N CYS A 166 5.36 -11.34 -2.82
CA CYS A 166 6.13 -11.86 -1.69
C CYS A 166 5.65 -13.22 -1.16
N GLN A 167 4.77 -13.92 -1.87
CA GLN A 167 4.11 -15.13 -1.32
C GLN A 167 5.13 -16.20 -0.89
N ALA A 168 6.26 -16.32 -1.58
CA ALA A 168 7.36 -17.20 -1.22
C ALA A 168 8.14 -16.76 0.04
N TYR A 169 7.97 -15.52 0.49
CA TYR A 169 8.72 -14.96 1.64
C TYR A 169 7.83 -14.69 2.85
N SER A 170 6.51 -14.71 2.70
CA SER A 170 5.60 -14.51 3.82
C SER A 170 5.60 -15.74 4.73
N ILE A 171 5.52 -15.53 6.05
CA ILE A 171 5.45 -16.61 7.06
C ILE A 171 4.27 -17.54 6.76
N VAL A 172 3.12 -16.97 6.38
CA VAL A 172 1.90 -17.73 6.06
C VAL A 172 2.04 -18.50 4.74
N GLY A 173 2.72 -17.94 3.74
CA GLY A 173 2.97 -18.63 2.45
C GLY A 173 3.88 -19.83 2.64
N ARG A 174 4.98 -19.68 3.39
CA ARG A 174 5.93 -20.77 3.68
C ARG A 174 5.29 -21.89 4.50
N ALA A 175 4.46 -21.58 5.49
CA ALA A 175 3.80 -22.58 6.34
C ALA A 175 2.79 -23.48 5.58
N ARG A 176 2.40 -23.14 4.35
CA ARG A 176 1.44 -23.89 3.53
C ARG A 176 2.09 -24.84 2.54
N ASP A 177 3.39 -24.71 2.29
CA ASP A 177 4.11 -25.52 1.32
C ASP A 177 5.14 -26.40 2.02
N PRO A 178 5.08 -27.76 1.85
CA PRO A 178 6.03 -28.70 2.44
C PRO A 178 7.49 -28.44 2.06
N LYS A 179 7.74 -27.83 0.90
CA LYS A 179 9.08 -27.45 0.41
C LYS A 179 9.44 -26.00 0.72
N ASN A 180 8.73 -25.33 1.64
CA ASN A 180 8.98 -23.92 2.00
C ASN A 180 9.07 -22.97 0.78
N MET A 181 8.32 -23.26 -0.29
CA MET A 181 8.27 -22.47 -1.54
C MET A 181 9.65 -22.40 -2.26
N GLU A 182 10.51 -23.41 -2.13
CA GLU A 182 11.86 -23.36 -2.71
C GLU A 182 11.85 -23.26 -4.23
N ASP A 183 10.95 -23.99 -4.89
CA ASP A 183 10.83 -24.06 -6.34
C ASP A 183 9.86 -23.02 -6.92
N ASP A 184 9.36 -22.07 -6.13
CA ASP A 184 8.38 -21.08 -6.58
C ASP A 184 9.01 -20.12 -7.61
N PRO A 185 8.47 -20.05 -8.84
CA PRO A 185 8.98 -19.15 -9.89
C PRO A 185 9.03 -17.69 -9.46
N ARG A 186 8.16 -17.29 -8.49
CA ARG A 186 8.10 -15.93 -7.95
C ARG A 186 9.37 -15.54 -7.18
N ASN A 187 10.18 -16.52 -6.74
CA ASN A 187 11.51 -16.29 -6.17
C ASN A 187 12.46 -15.56 -7.14
N HIS A 188 12.16 -15.54 -8.42
CA HIS A 188 13.01 -14.95 -9.45
C HIS A 188 12.50 -13.60 -9.99
N LEU A 189 11.35 -13.10 -9.50
CA LEU A 189 10.75 -11.85 -10.00
C LEU A 189 11.65 -10.62 -9.77
N TYR A 190 12.48 -10.61 -8.73
CA TYR A 190 13.47 -9.55 -8.55
C TYR A 190 14.48 -9.48 -9.72
N LYS A 191 14.81 -10.61 -10.37
CA LYS A 191 15.67 -10.62 -11.55
C LYS A 191 15.02 -9.90 -12.73
N HIS A 192 13.70 -10.03 -12.83
CA HIS A 192 12.93 -9.30 -13.84
C HIS A 192 12.91 -7.81 -13.52
N TYR A 193 12.68 -7.43 -12.25
CA TYR A 193 12.77 -6.04 -11.81
C TYR A 193 14.14 -5.41 -12.20
N VAL A 194 15.24 -6.10 -11.95
CA VAL A 194 16.59 -5.66 -12.34
C VAL A 194 16.75 -5.50 -13.86
N LYS A 195 16.09 -6.32 -14.70
CA LYS A 195 16.09 -6.13 -16.16
C LYS A 195 15.48 -4.78 -16.57
N PHE A 196 14.43 -4.32 -15.87
CA PHE A 196 13.86 -2.99 -16.10
C PHE A 196 14.83 -1.87 -15.66
N LEU A 197 15.51 -2.03 -14.52
CA LEU A 197 16.55 -1.09 -14.09
C LEU A 197 17.67 -0.97 -15.15
N THR A 198 18.14 -2.11 -15.66
CA THR A 198 19.21 -2.12 -16.69
C THR A 198 18.73 -1.48 -18.00
N ARG A 199 17.50 -1.75 -18.46
CA ARG A 199 17.00 -1.24 -19.73
C ARG A 199 16.72 0.26 -19.71
N TYR A 200 15.97 0.72 -18.70
CA TYR A 200 15.51 2.11 -18.64
C TYR A 200 16.45 3.05 -17.91
N ASN A 201 17.42 2.49 -17.21
CA ASN A 201 18.49 3.21 -16.52
C ASN A 201 17.99 4.43 -15.71
N PRO A 202 16.95 4.27 -14.83
CA PRO A 202 16.39 5.37 -14.06
C PRO A 202 17.42 5.95 -13.10
N LYS A 203 17.20 7.19 -12.65
CA LYS A 203 18.03 7.80 -11.60
C LYS A 203 17.88 7.09 -10.27
N MET A 204 16.65 6.69 -9.95
CA MET A 204 16.27 6.07 -8.68
C MET A 204 15.29 4.91 -8.89
N PHE A 205 15.17 4.08 -7.86
CA PHE A 205 14.10 3.09 -7.78
C PHE A 205 13.59 2.94 -6.34
N VAL A 206 12.34 2.51 -6.22
CA VAL A 206 11.72 2.10 -4.94
C VAL A 206 11.20 0.68 -5.07
N PHE A 207 11.71 -0.21 -4.22
CA PHE A 207 11.33 -1.61 -4.20
C PHE A 207 10.70 -1.94 -2.84
N GLU A 208 9.41 -2.30 -2.84
CA GLU A 208 8.66 -2.65 -1.64
C GLU A 208 8.55 -4.15 -1.45
N ASN A 209 8.59 -4.62 -0.21
CA ASN A 209 8.28 -6.01 0.13
C ASN A 209 7.92 -6.19 1.61
N VAL A 210 7.51 -7.41 1.98
CA VAL A 210 7.28 -7.77 3.38
C VAL A 210 8.60 -8.00 4.13
N PRO A 211 8.65 -7.79 5.47
CA PRO A 211 9.88 -8.01 6.26
C PRO A 211 10.49 -9.41 6.12
N GLY A 212 9.68 -10.43 5.83
CA GLY A 212 10.17 -11.80 5.62
C GLY A 212 11.18 -11.97 4.48
N ILE A 213 11.28 -11.01 3.55
CA ILE A 213 12.29 -11.05 2.47
C ILE A 213 13.72 -10.99 3.02
N LEU A 214 13.94 -10.32 4.16
CA LEU A 214 15.25 -10.17 4.78
C LEU A 214 15.76 -11.47 5.40
N SER A 215 14.86 -12.31 5.91
CA SER A 215 15.18 -13.58 6.58
C SER A 215 14.95 -14.83 5.70
N ALA A 216 14.44 -14.66 4.48
CA ALA A 216 14.18 -15.77 3.58
C ALA A 216 15.47 -16.54 3.25
N LYS A 217 15.45 -17.87 3.41
CA LYS A 217 16.63 -18.75 3.26
C LYS A 217 17.84 -18.24 4.06
N ASN A 218 17.63 -17.95 5.35
CA ASN A 218 18.67 -17.42 6.25
C ASN A 218 19.36 -16.14 5.72
N GLY A 219 18.64 -15.31 4.95
CA GLY A 219 19.17 -14.07 4.38
C GLY A 219 19.83 -14.22 3.00
N GLU A 220 20.13 -15.42 2.54
CA GLU A 220 20.79 -15.66 1.23
C GLU A 220 20.02 -15.03 0.07
N PHE A 221 18.67 -15.04 0.16
CA PHE A 221 17.84 -14.49 -0.89
C PHE A 221 18.02 -12.97 -1.02
N PHE A 222 18.06 -12.27 0.10
CA PHE A 222 18.27 -10.83 0.12
C PHE A 222 19.69 -10.47 -0.39
N GLU A 223 20.69 -11.26 -0.06
CA GLU A 223 22.05 -11.09 -0.60
C GLU A 223 22.10 -11.26 -2.14
N LYS A 224 21.29 -12.16 -2.71
CA LYS A 224 21.18 -12.28 -4.18
C LYS A 224 20.55 -11.02 -4.81
N ILE A 225 19.54 -10.43 -4.16
CA ILE A 225 18.94 -9.16 -4.59
C ILE A 225 19.98 -8.04 -4.55
N LYS A 226 20.72 -7.90 -3.44
CA LYS A 226 21.78 -6.90 -3.29
C LYS A 226 22.80 -7.01 -4.43
N LYS A 227 23.36 -8.21 -4.64
CA LYS A 227 24.34 -8.44 -5.70
C LYS A 227 23.81 -8.07 -7.08
N ALA A 228 22.55 -8.41 -7.38
CA ALA A 228 21.93 -8.10 -8.68
C ALA A 228 21.75 -6.61 -8.89
N ILE A 229 21.30 -5.86 -7.89
CA ILE A 229 21.12 -4.40 -7.92
C ILE A 229 22.46 -3.68 -8.06
N THR A 230 23.48 -4.07 -7.26
CA THR A 230 24.83 -3.48 -7.34
C THR A 230 25.46 -3.73 -8.70
N LYS A 231 25.29 -4.95 -9.26
CA LYS A 231 25.76 -5.27 -10.63
C LYS A 231 25.08 -4.40 -11.71
N ALA A 232 23.85 -3.95 -11.47
CA ALA A 232 23.13 -3.03 -12.37
C ALA A 232 23.56 -1.56 -12.22
N GLY A 233 24.56 -1.25 -11.38
CA GLY A 233 25.15 0.08 -11.21
C GLY A 233 24.42 0.99 -10.22
N TYR A 234 23.70 0.40 -9.23
CA TYR A 234 22.97 1.15 -8.22
C TYR A 234 23.57 0.95 -6.82
N CYS A 235 23.67 2.06 -6.07
CA CYS A 235 23.72 2.03 -4.63
C CYS A 235 22.27 1.97 -4.09
N PHE A 236 22.07 1.40 -2.92
CA PHE A 236 20.76 1.37 -2.26
C PHE A 236 20.91 1.15 -0.77
N ASN A 237 19.88 1.53 -0.04
CA ASN A 237 19.71 1.15 1.35
C ASN A 237 18.24 0.73 1.59
N HIS A 238 17.95 0.14 2.75
CA HIS A 238 16.61 -0.32 3.09
C HIS A 238 16.30 -0.08 4.56
N LYS A 239 15.03 0.15 4.84
CA LYS A 239 14.51 0.19 6.22
C LYS A 239 13.20 -0.60 6.29
N ILE A 240 12.91 -1.13 7.47
CA ILE A 240 11.57 -1.61 7.80
C ILE A 240 10.79 -0.40 8.28
N LEU A 241 9.84 0.06 7.48
CA LEU A 241 8.96 1.17 7.80
C LEU A 241 7.61 0.64 8.25
N ASN A 242 6.97 1.33 9.20
CA ASN A 242 5.61 1.01 9.64
C ASN A 242 4.65 2.09 9.14
N ALA A 243 3.58 1.70 8.46
CA ALA A 243 2.62 2.62 7.89
C ALA A 243 2.02 3.60 8.93
N LYS A 244 1.85 3.17 10.18
CA LYS A 244 1.36 4.04 11.26
C LYS A 244 2.26 5.25 11.53
N ASP A 245 3.56 5.13 11.24
CA ASP A 245 4.52 6.21 11.42
C ASP A 245 4.38 7.32 10.35
N PHE A 246 3.49 7.12 9.36
CA PHE A 246 3.18 8.02 8.25
C PHE A 246 1.71 8.43 8.23
N GLY A 247 1.07 8.43 9.39
CA GLY A 247 -0.32 8.86 9.53
C GLY A 247 -1.38 7.82 9.11
N VAL A 248 -1.00 6.60 8.73
CA VAL A 248 -1.95 5.53 8.39
C VAL A 248 -2.47 4.88 9.67
N LEU A 249 -3.78 4.69 9.82
CA LEU A 249 -4.35 4.05 11.01
C LEU A 249 -4.22 2.51 10.97
N GLN A 250 -3.02 2.02 10.63
CA GLN A 250 -2.73 0.61 10.49
C GLN A 250 -1.28 0.29 10.91
N ASP A 251 -1.11 -0.72 11.78
CA ASP A 251 0.20 -1.31 12.06
C ASP A 251 0.58 -2.26 10.91
N ARG A 252 1.29 -1.71 9.89
CA ARG A 252 1.72 -2.43 8.69
C ARG A 252 3.18 -2.19 8.40
N LYS A 253 4.01 -3.18 8.67
CA LYS A 253 5.45 -3.12 8.42
C LYS A 253 5.80 -3.58 7.01
N ARG A 254 6.65 -2.79 6.33
CA ARG A 254 7.18 -3.09 5.00
C ARG A 254 8.67 -2.79 4.92
N VAL A 255 9.39 -3.59 4.17
CA VAL A 255 10.77 -3.28 3.76
C VAL A 255 10.67 -2.37 2.55
N ILE A 256 11.22 -1.18 2.66
CA ILE A 256 11.34 -0.23 1.55
C ILE A 256 12.83 -0.11 1.20
N LEU A 257 13.20 -0.60 0.01
CA LEU A 257 14.51 -0.35 -0.57
C LEU A 257 14.39 0.89 -1.46
N ILE A 258 15.25 1.85 -1.22
CA ILE A 258 15.43 3.00 -2.12
C ILE A 258 16.85 2.90 -2.68
N GLY A 259 16.96 2.91 -4.00
CA GLY A 259 18.23 2.88 -4.67
C GLY A 259 18.39 4.02 -5.67
N TRP A 260 19.62 4.36 -5.94
CA TRP A 260 20.00 5.46 -6.80
C TRP A 260 21.27 5.14 -7.57
N LYS A 261 21.50 5.84 -8.67
CA LYS A 261 22.73 5.77 -9.42
C LYS A 261 23.91 6.23 -8.56
N GLN A 262 25.01 5.50 -8.63
CA GLN A 262 26.19 5.77 -7.82
C GLN A 262 26.72 7.19 -7.98
N GLU A 263 26.66 7.76 -9.19
CA GLU A 263 27.08 9.12 -9.49
C GLU A 263 26.25 10.22 -8.81
N LEU A 264 25.04 9.91 -8.34
CA LEU A 264 24.19 10.89 -7.65
C LEU A 264 24.61 11.13 -6.20
N ASN A 265 25.42 10.27 -5.62
CA ASN A 265 25.93 10.37 -4.25
C ASN A 265 24.84 10.75 -3.22
N LEU A 266 23.69 10.06 -3.28
CA LEU A 266 22.55 10.26 -2.38
C LEU A 266 22.64 9.35 -1.17
N GLU A 267 21.91 9.70 -0.13
CA GLU A 267 21.70 8.87 1.06
C GLU A 267 20.25 8.42 1.16
N TYR A 268 20.01 7.38 1.95
CA TYR A 268 18.65 6.94 2.24
C TYR A 268 17.91 8.03 3.03
N PRO A 269 16.70 8.43 2.60
CA PRO A 269 16.01 9.56 3.21
C PRO A 269 15.71 9.30 4.68
N GLN A 270 15.76 10.36 5.47
CA GLN A 270 15.22 10.37 6.82
C GLN A 270 13.75 10.82 6.72
N PHE A 271 12.86 9.98 7.19
CA PHE A 271 11.44 10.27 7.18
C PHE A 271 11.03 10.98 8.48
N GLU A 272 10.18 11.98 8.34
CA GLU A 272 9.49 12.56 9.49
C GLU A 272 8.42 11.57 9.95
N ILE A 273 8.51 11.17 11.23
CA ILE A 273 7.52 10.29 11.85
C ILE A 273 6.36 11.16 12.32
N GLU A 274 5.18 10.80 11.87
CA GLU A 274 3.95 11.44 12.31
C GLU A 274 3.40 10.71 13.54
N THR A 275 3.46 11.35 14.68
CA THR A 275 2.74 10.87 15.88
C THR A 275 1.30 11.38 15.84
N ASN A 276 0.34 10.48 15.84
CA ASN A 276 -1.07 10.84 15.89
C ASN A 276 -1.80 10.01 16.96
N ASN A 277 -2.85 10.59 17.53
CA ASN A 277 -3.73 9.95 18.51
C ASN A 277 -5.11 9.64 17.91
N TYR A 278 -5.24 9.67 16.59
CA TYR A 278 -6.50 9.39 15.91
C TYR A 278 -6.91 7.93 16.06
N LYS A 279 -8.22 7.69 16.07
CA LYS A 279 -8.85 6.41 16.35
C LYS A 279 -9.74 5.99 15.18
N ILE A 280 -9.80 4.70 14.93
CA ILE A 280 -10.59 4.17 13.80
C ILE A 280 -12.07 4.50 13.95
N LEU A 281 -12.68 4.28 15.12
CA LEU A 281 -14.13 4.49 15.28
C LEU A 281 -14.53 5.96 15.21
N THR A 282 -13.77 6.84 15.84
CA THR A 282 -14.15 8.26 15.96
C THR A 282 -13.67 9.12 14.81
N ASP A 283 -12.49 8.83 14.27
CA ASP A 283 -11.82 9.69 13.32
C ASP A 283 -11.86 9.15 11.89
N LEU A 284 -11.97 7.82 11.70
CA LEU A 284 -11.94 7.19 10.38
C LEU A 284 -13.31 6.70 9.89
N PHE A 285 -14.16 6.17 10.80
CA PHE A 285 -15.43 5.53 10.43
C PHE A 285 -16.67 6.32 10.81
N SER A 286 -16.56 7.35 11.65
CA SER A 286 -17.70 7.98 12.30
C SER A 286 -18.69 8.68 11.37
N ASP A 287 -18.26 9.06 10.16
CA ASP A 287 -19.10 9.70 9.14
C ASP A 287 -19.76 8.71 8.17
N LEU A 288 -19.37 7.44 8.22
CA LEU A 288 -20.03 6.38 7.45
C LEU A 288 -21.33 5.93 8.15
N PRO A 289 -22.39 5.61 7.39
CA PRO A 289 -23.60 5.07 7.99
C PRO A 289 -23.35 3.71 8.64
N SER A 290 -23.99 3.47 9.77
CA SER A 290 -23.95 2.18 10.43
C SER A 290 -24.68 1.12 9.60
N LEU A 291 -24.06 -0.05 9.44
CA LEU A 291 -24.61 -1.19 8.69
C LEU A 291 -24.71 -2.42 9.57
N LYS A 292 -25.69 -3.25 9.28
CA LYS A 292 -25.75 -4.61 9.80
C LYS A 292 -25.11 -5.60 8.85
N ASN A 293 -25.07 -6.85 9.26
CA ASN A 293 -24.57 -7.95 8.46
C ASN A 293 -25.26 -8.04 7.10
N GLY A 294 -24.48 -8.02 6.01
CA GLY A 294 -24.99 -8.13 4.64
C GLY A 294 -25.57 -6.85 4.04
N GLU A 295 -25.68 -5.76 4.80
CA GLU A 295 -26.20 -4.47 4.32
C GLU A 295 -25.15 -3.66 3.56
N GLY A 296 -25.61 -2.56 2.94
CA GLY A 296 -24.82 -1.61 2.20
C GLY A 296 -24.85 -1.77 0.69
N SER A 297 -24.01 -1.03 -0.01
CA SER A 297 -23.99 -0.96 -1.47
C SER A 297 -22.56 -0.89 -2.02
N LEU A 298 -22.37 -1.40 -3.25
CA LEU A 298 -21.20 -1.12 -4.07
C LEU A 298 -21.26 0.29 -4.69
N GLY A 299 -22.47 0.79 -4.98
CA GLY A 299 -22.70 2.13 -5.49
C GLY A 299 -22.60 3.21 -4.40
N ILE A 300 -23.31 4.31 -4.63
CA ILE A 300 -23.28 5.50 -3.75
C ILE A 300 -23.77 5.18 -2.35
N VAL A 301 -23.07 5.75 -1.38
CA VAL A 301 -23.47 5.81 0.02
C VAL A 301 -23.20 7.23 0.54
N ASN A 302 -24.24 7.92 0.97
CA ASN A 302 -24.13 9.25 1.55
C ASN A 302 -23.51 9.19 2.94
N TYR A 303 -22.70 10.17 3.28
CA TYR A 303 -22.20 10.33 4.63
C TYR A 303 -23.32 10.74 5.58
N ASN A 304 -23.26 10.31 6.83
CA ASN A 304 -24.24 10.64 7.84
C ASN A 304 -23.76 11.73 8.82
N LYS A 305 -22.50 12.17 8.69
CA LYS A 305 -21.90 13.24 9.49
C LYS A 305 -20.91 14.06 8.68
N GLU A 306 -20.53 15.18 9.24
CA GLU A 306 -19.44 16.00 8.74
C GLU A 306 -18.10 15.26 8.75
N THR A 307 -17.16 15.75 7.94
CA THR A 307 -15.82 15.19 7.87
C THR A 307 -15.06 15.42 9.18
N THR A 308 -14.28 14.42 9.60
CA THR A 308 -13.38 14.58 10.74
C THR A 308 -12.09 15.31 10.33
N GLU A 309 -11.36 15.84 11.30
CA GLU A 309 -10.05 16.47 11.07
C GLU A 309 -9.09 15.50 10.37
N TYR A 310 -9.06 14.24 10.81
CA TYR A 310 -8.22 13.20 10.20
C TYR A 310 -8.57 13.00 8.72
N LEU A 311 -9.85 12.79 8.40
CA LEU A 311 -10.29 12.53 7.02
C LEU A 311 -9.99 13.72 6.09
N ALA A 312 -10.12 14.95 6.58
CA ALA A 312 -9.83 16.17 5.84
C ALA A 312 -8.31 16.37 5.67
N SER A 313 -7.54 16.33 6.77
CA SER A 313 -6.09 16.61 6.75
C SER A 313 -5.29 15.54 5.96
N LYS A 314 -5.79 14.31 5.92
CA LYS A 314 -5.19 13.21 5.15
C LYS A 314 -5.74 13.07 3.74
N GLU A 315 -6.66 13.94 3.33
CA GLU A 315 -7.31 13.94 2.01
C GLU A 315 -8.00 12.60 1.70
N ILE A 316 -8.48 11.88 2.75
CA ILE A 316 -9.22 10.63 2.58
C ILE A 316 -10.63 10.95 2.09
N ARG A 317 -11.32 11.89 2.74
CA ARG A 317 -12.57 12.45 2.24
C ARG A 317 -12.28 13.75 1.49
N ASN A 318 -12.18 13.64 0.17
CA ASN A 318 -11.65 14.67 -0.72
C ASN A 318 -12.77 15.33 -1.56
N CYS A 319 -13.52 16.23 -0.95
CA CYS A 319 -14.48 17.11 -1.62
C CYS A 319 -15.67 16.43 -2.34
N ILE A 320 -15.95 15.16 -2.09
CA ILE A 320 -17.18 14.48 -2.52
C ILE A 320 -18.13 14.31 -1.34
N ASN A 321 -19.45 14.42 -1.59
CA ASN A 321 -20.49 14.33 -0.55
C ASN A 321 -21.00 12.90 -0.32
N PHE A 322 -20.38 11.93 -0.98
CA PHE A 322 -20.72 10.52 -0.89
C PHE A 322 -19.44 9.67 -0.96
N THR A 323 -19.55 8.40 -0.62
CA THR A 323 -18.57 7.38 -0.93
C THR A 323 -19.20 6.23 -1.70
N THR A 324 -18.41 5.24 -2.08
CA THR A 324 -18.87 4.01 -2.74
C THR A 324 -18.33 2.80 -1.99
N GLN A 325 -18.85 1.61 -2.32
CA GLN A 325 -18.33 0.33 -1.82
C GLN A 325 -18.41 0.17 -0.29
N HIS A 326 -19.34 0.89 0.36
CA HIS A 326 -19.64 0.67 1.76
C HIS A 326 -20.67 -0.47 1.88
N ILE A 327 -20.16 -1.70 1.72
CA ILE A 327 -20.96 -2.92 1.70
C ILE A 327 -20.38 -3.95 2.67
N ALA A 328 -21.23 -4.47 3.57
CA ALA A 328 -20.89 -5.52 4.50
C ALA A 328 -20.99 -6.91 3.86
N ARG A 329 -20.19 -7.85 4.36
CA ARG A 329 -20.28 -9.26 3.99
C ARG A 329 -21.48 -9.89 4.72
N PRO A 330 -22.31 -10.74 4.09
CA PRO A 330 -23.22 -11.60 4.82
C PRO A 330 -22.44 -12.74 5.48
N ASN A 331 -22.54 -12.81 6.81
CA ASN A 331 -22.01 -13.91 7.62
C ASN A 331 -23.17 -14.71 8.21
N ASN A 332 -22.97 -16.00 8.51
CA ASN A 332 -23.99 -16.84 9.13
C ASN A 332 -24.13 -16.58 10.64
N GLU A 333 -25.22 -17.06 11.25
CA GLU A 333 -25.54 -16.79 12.66
C GLU A 333 -24.46 -17.27 13.64
N ASN A 334 -23.79 -18.40 13.35
CA ASN A 334 -22.68 -18.87 14.20
C ASN A 334 -21.49 -17.90 14.16
N ASP A 335 -21.17 -17.38 12.98
CA ASP A 335 -20.09 -16.40 12.84
C ASP A 335 -20.45 -15.10 13.56
N LEU A 336 -21.72 -14.66 13.47
CA LEU A 336 -22.20 -13.47 14.17
C LEU A 336 -22.23 -13.64 15.69
N GLU A 337 -22.49 -14.83 16.20
CA GLU A 337 -22.38 -15.14 17.62
C GLU A 337 -20.91 -15.06 18.08
N ILE A 338 -19.98 -15.63 17.31
CA ILE A 338 -18.55 -15.53 17.59
C ILE A 338 -18.09 -14.06 17.58
N TYR A 339 -18.62 -13.24 16.64
CA TYR A 339 -18.29 -11.82 16.59
C TYR A 339 -18.74 -11.06 17.83
N ARG A 340 -19.95 -11.35 18.37
CA ARG A 340 -20.42 -10.76 19.63
C ARG A 340 -19.49 -11.10 20.78
N ILE A 341 -19.12 -12.39 20.92
CA ILE A 341 -18.17 -12.83 21.95
C ILE A 341 -16.82 -12.13 21.78
N ALA A 342 -16.30 -12.07 20.55
CA ALA A 342 -15.01 -11.43 20.27
C ALA A 342 -15.00 -9.94 20.63
N VAL A 343 -16.08 -9.21 20.34
CA VAL A 343 -16.19 -7.78 20.68
C VAL A 343 -16.35 -7.57 22.18
N ASP A 344 -17.07 -8.45 22.89
CA ASP A 344 -17.20 -8.39 24.35
C ASP A 344 -15.85 -8.65 25.05
N GLU A 345 -15.14 -9.69 24.67
CA GLU A 345 -13.78 -9.96 25.19
C GLU A 345 -12.81 -8.81 24.86
N TRP A 346 -12.91 -8.24 23.65
CA TRP A 346 -12.08 -7.11 23.27
C TRP A 346 -12.35 -5.87 24.15
N ALA A 347 -13.60 -5.61 24.51
CA ALA A 347 -13.98 -4.52 25.42
C ALA A 347 -13.39 -4.70 26.82
N GLU A 348 -13.17 -5.95 27.25
CA GLU A 348 -12.48 -6.30 28.51
C GLU A 348 -10.95 -6.33 28.38
N GLY A 349 -10.39 -5.93 27.23
CA GLY A 349 -8.95 -5.97 26.96
C GLY A 349 -8.39 -7.35 26.61
N LYS A 350 -9.25 -8.33 26.34
CA LYS A 350 -8.89 -9.71 25.99
C LYS A 350 -8.98 -9.92 24.48
N ARG A 351 -8.28 -10.93 23.97
CA ARG A 351 -8.42 -11.40 22.60
C ARG A 351 -9.08 -12.76 22.59
N LEU A 352 -10.08 -12.94 21.75
CA LEU A 352 -10.76 -14.21 21.59
C LEU A 352 -9.76 -15.33 21.23
N ASN A 353 -9.77 -16.39 22.01
CA ASN A 353 -9.10 -17.63 21.68
C ASN A 353 -10.12 -18.61 21.09
N TYR A 354 -9.97 -18.97 19.83
CA TYR A 354 -10.90 -19.87 19.14
C TYR A 354 -11.10 -21.22 19.86
N ALA A 355 -10.08 -21.72 20.56
CA ALA A 355 -10.13 -22.98 21.28
C ALA A 355 -11.03 -22.95 22.56
N THR A 356 -11.33 -21.74 23.06
CA THR A 356 -12.17 -21.56 24.26
C THR A 356 -13.64 -21.33 23.96
N LEU A 357 -14.02 -21.28 22.67
CA LEU A 357 -15.41 -21.15 22.25
C LEU A 357 -16.25 -22.38 22.66
N PRO A 358 -17.57 -22.20 22.86
CA PRO A 358 -18.50 -23.34 22.97
C PRO A 358 -18.30 -24.33 21.80
N SER A 359 -18.27 -25.63 22.09
CA SER A 359 -17.94 -26.67 21.13
C SER A 359 -18.82 -26.64 19.85
N ARG A 360 -20.09 -26.20 19.96
CA ARG A 360 -21.00 -26.03 18.82
C ARG A 360 -20.56 -24.95 17.80
N LEU A 361 -19.71 -24.00 18.23
CA LEU A 361 -19.17 -22.93 17.40
C LEU A 361 -17.80 -23.30 16.80
N ILE A 362 -17.16 -24.34 17.29
CA ILE A 362 -15.86 -24.81 16.81
C ILE A 362 -16.05 -25.71 15.58
N LYS A 363 -15.91 -25.16 14.39
CA LYS A 363 -16.05 -25.89 13.11
C LYS A 363 -14.72 -26.47 12.60
N HIS A 364 -13.59 -25.90 13.02
CA HIS A 364 -12.27 -26.33 12.53
C HIS A 364 -11.65 -27.38 13.44
N LYS A 365 -11.17 -28.47 12.85
CA LYS A 365 -10.49 -29.55 13.58
C LYS A 365 -9.22 -29.10 14.31
N ASN A 366 -8.48 -28.12 13.71
CA ASN A 366 -7.28 -27.57 14.32
C ASN A 366 -7.64 -26.42 15.28
N THR A 367 -7.52 -26.67 16.57
CA THR A 367 -7.73 -25.72 17.67
C THR A 367 -6.44 -25.29 18.37
N THR A 368 -5.28 -25.83 17.95
CA THR A 368 -3.97 -25.52 18.55
C THR A 368 -3.21 -24.46 17.78
N SER A 369 -3.45 -24.33 16.47
CA SER A 369 -2.86 -23.31 15.62
C SER A 369 -3.91 -22.32 15.12
N PHE A 370 -3.51 -21.07 14.90
CA PHE A 370 -4.40 -20.01 14.44
C PHE A 370 -5.60 -19.77 15.37
N THR A 371 -5.36 -19.82 16.67
CA THR A 371 -6.40 -19.60 17.70
C THR A 371 -6.98 -18.19 17.67
N ASN A 372 -6.29 -17.23 17.01
CA ASN A 372 -6.68 -15.83 16.81
C ASN A 372 -7.39 -15.57 15.47
N ARG A 373 -8.01 -16.60 14.84
CA ARG A 373 -8.69 -16.46 13.53
C ARG A 373 -9.86 -15.49 13.50
N PHE A 374 -10.44 -15.19 14.65
CA PHE A 374 -11.46 -14.16 14.83
C PHE A 374 -10.84 -12.99 15.59
N GLN A 375 -10.70 -11.85 14.93
CA GLN A 375 -10.05 -10.70 15.55
C GLN A 375 -10.83 -9.40 15.29
N VAL A 376 -10.99 -8.63 16.37
CA VAL A 376 -11.63 -7.31 16.31
C VAL A 376 -10.61 -6.27 15.84
N VAL A 377 -11.04 -5.38 14.95
CA VAL A 377 -10.27 -4.18 14.58
C VAL A 377 -10.20 -3.26 15.80
N ASN A 378 -9.02 -2.74 16.12
CA ASN A 378 -8.87 -1.83 17.25
C ASN A 378 -9.54 -0.48 16.95
N GLY A 379 -10.79 -0.32 17.40
CA GLY A 379 -11.56 0.91 17.21
C GLY A 379 -11.02 2.13 17.94
N ASN A 380 -10.30 1.94 19.05
CA ASN A 380 -9.73 2.99 19.90
C ASN A 380 -8.26 3.31 19.58
N GLY A 381 -7.76 2.88 18.44
CA GLY A 381 -6.39 3.09 17.99
C GLY A 381 -6.20 2.69 16.54
N VAL A 382 -5.05 2.10 16.22
CA VAL A 382 -4.72 1.64 14.87
C VAL A 382 -5.11 0.18 14.64
N SER A 383 -5.50 -0.18 13.42
CA SER A 383 -5.79 -1.55 13.01
C SER A 383 -4.52 -2.40 12.95
N HIS A 384 -4.66 -3.70 13.14
CA HIS A 384 -3.68 -4.65 12.65
C HIS A 384 -3.64 -4.67 11.11
N THR A 385 -2.60 -5.29 10.54
CA THR A 385 -2.35 -5.28 9.09
C THR A 385 -3.51 -5.87 8.28
N VAL A 386 -4.11 -5.09 7.38
CA VAL A 386 -5.08 -5.56 6.39
C VAL A 386 -4.33 -6.30 5.28
N VAL A 387 -4.64 -7.58 5.11
CA VAL A 387 -4.03 -8.45 4.09
C VAL A 387 -5.08 -9.03 3.15
N ALA A 388 -4.67 -9.53 1.98
CA ALA A 388 -5.58 -10.06 0.95
C ALA A 388 -6.50 -11.19 1.44
N HIS A 389 -6.17 -11.86 2.55
CA HIS A 389 -7.00 -12.90 3.17
C HIS A 389 -8.38 -12.36 3.63
N ILE A 390 -8.53 -11.05 3.88
CA ILE A 390 -9.83 -10.43 4.17
C ILE A 390 -10.88 -10.77 3.09
N ALA A 391 -10.45 -11.03 1.86
CA ALA A 391 -11.32 -11.43 0.76
C ALA A 391 -12.03 -12.78 0.99
N MET A 392 -11.52 -13.66 1.88
CA MET A 392 -12.04 -15.00 2.11
C MET A 392 -13.30 -14.99 2.99
N ASP A 393 -13.15 -14.59 4.25
CA ASP A 393 -14.22 -14.68 5.25
C ASP A 393 -14.42 -13.39 6.08
N GLY A 394 -13.41 -12.57 6.23
CA GLY A 394 -13.45 -11.33 7.01
C GLY A 394 -13.35 -11.54 8.53
N HIS A 395 -13.24 -12.79 9.01
CA HIS A 395 -13.23 -13.10 10.44
C HIS A 395 -12.10 -12.42 11.22
N TYR A 396 -10.99 -12.17 10.54
CA TYR A 396 -9.84 -11.47 11.10
C TYR A 396 -10.01 -9.94 11.16
N TYR A 397 -11.20 -9.42 10.78
CA TYR A 397 -11.50 -7.99 10.66
C TYR A 397 -12.92 -7.69 11.14
N ILE A 398 -13.26 -8.08 12.36
CA ILE A 398 -14.56 -7.84 12.97
C ILE A 398 -14.67 -6.35 13.30
N HIS A 399 -15.82 -5.74 12.95
CA HIS A 399 -16.09 -4.34 13.24
C HIS A 399 -16.18 -4.13 14.77
N PRO A 400 -15.52 -3.09 15.34
CA PRO A 400 -15.44 -2.92 16.78
C PRO A 400 -16.72 -2.43 17.44
N ASP A 401 -17.70 -1.92 16.69
CA ASP A 401 -19.02 -1.55 17.23
C ASP A 401 -19.93 -2.79 17.32
N LYS A 402 -20.19 -3.24 18.55
CA LYS A 402 -21.06 -4.40 18.84
C LYS A 402 -22.46 -4.30 18.21
N LYS A 403 -23.00 -3.07 18.05
CA LYS A 403 -24.34 -2.86 17.49
C LYS A 403 -24.41 -3.25 16.01
N GLN A 404 -23.31 -3.19 15.30
CA GLN A 404 -23.21 -3.52 13.89
C GLN A 404 -23.01 -5.01 13.63
N ASN A 405 -22.32 -5.72 14.52
CA ASN A 405 -22.11 -7.17 14.53
C ASN A 405 -21.81 -7.77 13.14
N ARG A 406 -20.74 -7.35 12.52
CA ARG A 406 -20.29 -7.71 11.17
C ARG A 406 -18.76 -7.62 11.03
N SER A 407 -18.23 -8.11 9.93
CA SER A 407 -16.87 -7.71 9.51
C SER A 407 -16.88 -6.32 8.87
N ILE A 408 -15.70 -5.68 8.77
CA ILE A 408 -15.57 -4.37 8.11
C ILE A 408 -15.96 -4.43 6.63
N THR A 409 -16.42 -3.30 6.09
CA THR A 409 -16.79 -3.12 4.69
C THR A 409 -15.58 -2.92 3.79
N VAL A 410 -15.78 -2.92 2.46
CA VAL A 410 -14.72 -2.59 1.49
C VAL A 410 -14.21 -1.17 1.72
N ARG A 411 -15.11 -0.18 1.90
CA ARG A 411 -14.72 1.21 2.15
C ARG A 411 -13.95 1.38 3.46
N GLU A 412 -14.40 0.73 4.52
CA GLU A 412 -13.68 0.75 5.81
C GLU A 412 -12.26 0.17 5.68
N ALA A 413 -12.12 -0.95 4.96
CA ALA A 413 -10.80 -1.53 4.68
C ALA A 413 -9.92 -0.61 3.81
N ALA A 414 -10.50 0.05 2.81
CA ALA A 414 -9.82 1.02 1.96
C ALA A 414 -9.33 2.23 2.77
N ARG A 415 -10.17 2.77 3.66
CA ARG A 415 -9.80 3.87 4.57
C ARG A 415 -8.69 3.47 5.56
N ILE A 416 -8.72 2.26 6.13
CA ILE A 416 -7.63 1.74 6.97
C ILE A 416 -6.31 1.70 6.19
N GLN A 417 -6.36 1.41 4.90
CA GLN A 417 -5.22 1.45 3.98
C GLN A 417 -4.94 2.86 3.44
N SER A 418 -5.61 3.89 3.95
CA SER A 418 -5.48 5.30 3.53
C SER A 418 -5.80 5.59 2.05
N PHE A 419 -6.62 4.78 1.40
CA PHE A 419 -7.15 5.15 0.09
C PHE A 419 -8.19 6.27 0.23
N PRO A 420 -8.18 7.26 -0.66
CA PRO A 420 -9.21 8.29 -0.67
C PRO A 420 -10.59 7.73 -1.04
N ASP A 421 -11.66 8.39 -0.60
CA ASP A 421 -13.03 7.89 -0.78
C ASP A 421 -13.51 7.90 -2.24
N ASP A 422 -12.88 8.70 -3.08
CA ASP A 422 -13.09 8.71 -4.52
C ASP A 422 -12.31 7.59 -5.25
N PHE A 423 -11.53 6.80 -4.54
CA PHE A 423 -10.84 5.65 -5.14
C PHE A 423 -11.81 4.47 -5.28
N TYR A 424 -12.11 4.08 -6.51
CA TYR A 424 -13.00 2.97 -6.82
C TYR A 424 -12.21 1.72 -7.22
N PHE A 425 -12.54 0.58 -6.61
CA PHE A 425 -11.91 -0.71 -6.91
C PHE A 425 -12.81 -1.49 -7.87
N GLU A 426 -12.37 -1.71 -9.09
CA GLU A 426 -13.14 -2.45 -10.08
C GLU A 426 -13.34 -3.91 -9.69
N GLY A 427 -14.51 -4.43 -10.06
CA GLY A 427 -14.97 -5.75 -9.69
C GLY A 427 -15.78 -5.79 -8.41
N GLY A 428 -16.23 -6.99 -8.04
CA GLY A 428 -17.08 -7.17 -6.87
C GLY A 428 -16.30 -7.10 -5.55
N ARG A 429 -17.04 -7.13 -4.43
CA ARG A 429 -16.52 -7.04 -3.06
C ARG A 429 -15.26 -7.88 -2.80
N THR A 430 -15.24 -9.14 -3.23
CA THR A 430 -14.08 -10.04 -3.01
C THR A 430 -12.84 -9.57 -3.74
N ALA A 431 -12.98 -9.06 -4.97
CA ALA A 431 -11.89 -8.52 -5.76
C ALA A 431 -11.35 -7.22 -5.12
N ALA A 432 -12.23 -6.33 -4.69
CA ALA A 432 -11.85 -5.10 -4.00
C ALA A 432 -11.06 -5.37 -2.72
N PHE A 433 -11.52 -6.27 -1.85
CA PHE A 433 -10.77 -6.66 -0.65
C PHE A 433 -9.38 -7.24 -0.97
N LYS A 434 -9.26 -8.06 -2.02
CA LYS A 434 -7.98 -8.63 -2.43
C LYS A 434 -7.01 -7.54 -2.91
N GLN A 435 -7.50 -6.58 -3.67
CA GLN A 435 -6.74 -5.42 -4.14
C GLN A 435 -6.26 -4.56 -2.96
N ILE A 436 -7.16 -4.19 -2.05
CA ILE A 436 -6.87 -3.39 -0.85
C ILE A 436 -5.82 -4.08 0.02
N GLY A 437 -5.99 -5.37 0.31
CA GLY A 437 -5.08 -6.11 1.20
C GLY A 437 -3.65 -6.27 0.65
N ASN A 438 -3.50 -6.28 -0.68
CA ASN A 438 -2.20 -6.35 -1.34
C ASN A 438 -1.51 -4.98 -1.48
N ALA A 439 -2.25 -3.89 -1.38
CA ALA A 439 -1.74 -2.55 -1.67
C ALA A 439 -0.73 -2.03 -0.63
N VAL A 440 0.14 -1.15 -1.07
CA VAL A 440 0.88 -0.22 -0.21
C VAL A 440 -0.04 0.94 0.12
N PRO A 441 -0.16 1.37 1.40
CA PRO A 441 -0.99 2.51 1.75
C PRO A 441 -0.53 3.80 1.05
N PRO A 442 -1.43 4.55 0.37
CA PRO A 442 -1.06 5.78 -0.34
C PRO A 442 -0.35 6.83 0.54
N LEU A 443 -0.75 7.02 1.80
CA LEU A 443 -0.06 7.95 2.70
C LEU A 443 1.39 7.54 2.98
N MET A 444 1.65 6.24 3.18
CA MET A 444 3.02 5.73 3.34
C MET A 444 3.81 5.90 2.04
N ALA A 445 3.20 5.65 0.88
CA ALA A 445 3.82 5.83 -0.42
C ALA A 445 4.12 7.30 -0.73
N ARG A 446 3.26 8.22 -0.25
CA ARG A 446 3.45 9.67 -0.38
C ARG A 446 4.65 10.18 0.41
N ALA A 447 5.03 9.50 1.48
CA ALA A 447 6.16 9.87 2.33
C ALA A 447 7.48 9.26 1.84
N ALA A 448 7.44 8.10 1.18
CA ALA A 448 8.59 7.39 0.63
C ALA A 448 9.07 7.98 -0.69
#